data_e71d9d3e235e522addceff3ede1ea030
#
_entry.id   e71d9d3e235e522addceff3ede1ea030
#
_cell.length_a   1.000
_cell.length_b   1.000
_cell.length_c   1.000
_cell.angle_alpha   90.00
_cell.angle_beta   90.00
_cell.angle_gamma   90.00
#
_symmetry.space_group_name_H-M   'P 1'
#
loop_
_entity.id
_entity.type
_entity.pdbx_description
1 polymer ?
#
loop_
_entity_poly.entity_id
_entity_poly.type
_entity_poly.pdbx_seq_one_letter_code
_entity_poly.pdbx_strand_id
1 'polypeptide(L)'
;LVRMSSLLAKIQIHPGKEAEFEDVMAYMYRQTHGAEQGVLRYEYWRGREPGFYYCLLSFRDAVTFWRHQASDHHEGEMQRFGECIAALDLEVIDPVQQASPLPTTIEGMLPPGESQAVQEQAQRFPIAEAPWWRDLRR
;
A
#
# COMPACT_ATOMS: atom_id res chain seq x y z
N LEU A 1 12.57 5.84 -17.88
CA LEU A 1 11.18 5.57 -17.62
C LEU A 1 10.91 5.59 -16.10
N VAL A 2 10.07 6.48 -15.66
CA VAL A 2 9.69 6.56 -14.25
C VAL A 2 8.65 5.47 -13.97
N ARG A 3 8.96 4.59 -13.03
CA ARG A 3 8.07 3.52 -12.59
C ARG A 3 7.39 3.94 -11.30
N MET A 4 6.18 3.45 -11.09
CA MET A 4 5.40 3.68 -9.88
C MET A 4 4.53 2.49 -9.60
N SER A 5 4.18 2.33 -8.33
CA SER A 5 3.09 1.45 -7.92
C SER A 5 2.25 2.22 -6.93
N SER A 6 1.03 2.52 -7.30
CA SER A 6 0.08 3.20 -6.44
C SER A 6 -1.09 2.28 -6.11
N LEU A 7 -1.48 2.31 -4.84
CA LEU A 7 -2.57 1.49 -4.31
C LEU A 7 -3.43 2.32 -3.38
N LEU A 8 -4.69 1.96 -3.30
CA LEU A 8 -5.63 2.54 -2.35
C LEU A 8 -6.23 1.41 -1.51
N ALA A 9 -6.10 1.54 -0.20
CA ALA A 9 -6.74 0.63 0.74
C ALA A 9 -8.00 1.28 1.31
N LYS A 10 -9.10 0.54 1.31
CA LYS A 10 -10.30 0.86 2.04
C LYS A 10 -10.41 -0.11 3.20
N ILE A 11 -10.47 0.41 4.41
CA ILE A 11 -10.32 -0.38 5.63
C ILE A 11 -11.54 -0.12 6.51
N GLN A 12 -12.19 -1.21 6.92
CA GLN A 12 -13.22 -1.16 7.96
C GLN A 12 -12.68 -1.86 9.19
N ILE A 13 -12.79 -1.23 10.34
CA ILE A 13 -12.34 -1.79 11.60
C ILE A 13 -13.52 -2.17 12.49
N HIS A 14 -13.28 -3.08 13.43
CA HIS A 14 -14.29 -3.46 14.39
C HIS A 14 -14.64 -2.28 15.31
N PRO A 15 -15.93 -2.14 15.69
CA PRO A 15 -16.32 -1.09 16.63
C PRO A 15 -15.50 -1.13 17.94
N GLY A 16 -15.03 0.04 18.37
CA GLY A 16 -14.22 0.16 19.57
C GLY A 16 -12.72 -0.05 19.38
N LYS A 17 -12.28 -0.39 18.17
CA LYS A 17 -10.86 -0.61 17.85
C LYS A 17 -10.19 0.59 17.18
N GLU A 18 -10.88 1.72 17.06
CA GLU A 18 -10.38 2.89 16.35
C GLU A 18 -9.07 3.41 16.95
N ALA A 19 -9.03 3.59 18.26
CA ALA A 19 -7.84 4.13 18.94
C ALA A 19 -6.62 3.19 18.77
N GLU A 20 -6.82 1.89 18.94
CA GLU A 20 -5.74 0.91 18.73
C GLU A 20 -5.26 0.88 17.29
N PHE A 21 -6.19 0.90 16.33
CA PHE A 21 -5.86 0.94 14.92
C PHE A 21 -5.04 2.19 14.58
N GLU A 22 -5.47 3.36 15.02
CA GLU A 22 -4.75 4.62 14.76
C GLU A 22 -3.36 4.62 15.38
N ASP A 23 -3.20 3.99 16.54
CA ASP A 23 -1.90 3.84 17.21
C ASP A 23 -0.95 2.99 16.36
N VAL A 24 -1.43 1.85 15.87
CA VAL A 24 -0.67 0.98 14.95
C VAL A 24 -0.31 1.74 13.66
N MET A 25 -1.26 2.48 13.08
CA MET A 25 -1.02 3.21 11.84
C MET A 25 -0.02 4.35 12.03
N ALA A 26 -0.06 5.04 13.15
CA ALA A 26 0.92 6.07 13.47
C ALA A 26 2.34 5.49 13.58
N TYR A 27 2.47 4.33 14.19
CA TYR A 27 3.75 3.60 14.25
C TYR A 27 4.22 3.19 12.85
N MET A 28 3.33 2.59 12.06
CA MET A 28 3.65 2.18 10.68
C MET A 28 4.09 3.36 9.82
N TYR A 29 3.42 4.48 9.95
CA TYR A 29 3.77 5.71 9.24
C TYR A 29 5.20 6.15 9.57
N ARG A 30 5.53 6.23 10.86
CA ARG A 30 6.86 6.65 11.30
C ARG A 30 7.96 5.70 10.83
N GLN A 31 7.73 4.40 10.96
CA GLN A 31 8.73 3.41 10.56
C GLN A 31 8.91 3.37 9.04
N THR A 32 7.82 3.43 8.30
CA THR A 32 7.86 3.39 6.84
C THR A 32 8.60 4.61 6.28
N HIS A 33 8.24 5.81 6.69
CA HIS A 33 8.91 7.02 6.23
C HIS A 33 10.32 7.18 6.77
N GLY A 34 10.61 6.63 7.95
CA GLY A 34 11.91 6.75 8.58
C GLY A 34 12.95 5.73 8.12
N ALA A 35 12.52 4.54 7.72
CA ALA A 35 13.43 3.42 7.46
C ALA A 35 13.42 2.90 6.02
N GLU A 36 12.37 3.18 5.24
CA GLU A 36 12.24 2.67 3.88
C GLU A 36 12.61 3.72 2.85
N GLN A 37 13.21 3.27 1.76
CA GLN A 37 13.51 4.10 0.60
C GLN A 37 12.46 3.87 -0.50
N GLY A 38 12.24 4.89 -1.32
CA GLY A 38 11.33 4.79 -2.47
C GLY A 38 9.85 4.90 -2.13
N VAL A 39 9.52 5.30 -0.90
CA VAL A 39 8.15 5.62 -0.50
C VAL A 39 7.84 7.03 -0.94
N LEU A 40 6.82 7.19 -1.78
CA LEU A 40 6.40 8.50 -2.28
C LEU A 40 5.18 9.01 -1.53
N ARG A 41 4.21 8.15 -1.30
CA ARG A 41 3.06 8.42 -0.45
C ARG A 41 2.80 7.19 0.41
N TYR A 42 2.54 7.42 1.67
CA TYR A 42 2.08 6.40 2.61
C TYR A 42 1.39 7.13 3.74
N GLU A 43 0.07 7.18 3.67
CA GLU A 43 -0.71 8.01 4.57
C GLU A 43 -2.07 7.39 4.83
N TYR A 44 -2.57 7.59 6.04
CA TYR A 44 -3.87 7.10 6.48
C TYR A 44 -4.83 8.25 6.71
N TRP A 45 -6.08 8.04 6.32
CA TRP A 45 -7.13 9.04 6.39
C TRP A 45 -8.36 8.44 7.05
N ARG A 46 -8.99 9.19 7.95
CA ARG A 46 -10.30 8.80 8.46
C ARG A 46 -11.34 9.06 7.39
N GLY A 47 -12.23 8.07 7.17
CA GLY A 47 -13.40 8.27 6.37
C GLY A 47 -14.49 9.04 7.14
N ARG A 48 -15.56 9.36 6.46
CA ARG A 48 -16.68 10.09 7.06
C ARG A 48 -17.45 9.24 8.08
N GLU A 49 -17.60 7.95 7.80
CA GLU A 49 -18.29 7.03 8.70
C GLU A 49 -17.32 6.50 9.76
N PRO A 50 -17.75 6.39 11.03
CA PRO A 50 -16.91 5.82 12.07
C PRO A 50 -16.43 4.42 11.71
N GLY A 51 -15.16 4.15 11.96
CA GLY A 51 -14.56 2.84 11.69
C GLY A 51 -14.10 2.63 10.25
N PHE A 52 -14.24 3.63 9.38
CA PHE A 52 -13.75 3.54 7.99
C PHE A 52 -12.52 4.40 7.80
N TYR A 53 -11.51 3.81 7.18
CA TYR A 53 -10.23 4.46 6.91
C TYR A 53 -9.79 4.21 5.48
N TYR A 54 -8.95 5.10 4.98
CA TYR A 54 -8.31 4.95 3.68
C TYR A 54 -6.80 5.05 3.86
N CYS A 55 -6.07 4.26 3.09
CA CYS A 55 -4.62 4.39 3.00
C CYS A 55 -4.24 4.60 1.54
N LEU A 56 -3.51 5.67 1.28
CA LEU A 56 -2.90 5.91 -0.03
C LEU A 56 -1.45 5.48 0.05
N LEU A 57 -1.08 4.51 -0.80
CA LEU A 57 0.27 3.98 -0.89
C LEU A 57 0.83 4.24 -2.28
N SER A 58 2.00 4.86 -2.36
CA SER A 58 2.71 5.02 -3.63
C SER A 58 4.19 4.79 -3.41
N PHE A 59 4.74 3.89 -4.21
CA PHE A 59 6.13 3.46 -4.14
C PHE A 59 6.78 3.63 -5.51
N ARG A 60 8.10 3.81 -5.55
CA ARG A 60 8.82 4.02 -6.81
C ARG A 60 8.72 2.84 -7.78
N ASP A 61 8.39 1.64 -7.29
CA ASP A 61 8.13 0.46 -8.10
C ASP A 61 7.40 -0.63 -7.27
N ALA A 62 6.98 -1.69 -7.93
CA ALA A 62 6.28 -2.80 -7.27
C ALA A 62 7.16 -3.52 -6.25
N VAL A 63 8.44 -3.68 -6.53
CA VAL A 63 9.37 -4.35 -5.61
C VAL A 63 9.47 -3.60 -4.29
N THR A 64 9.53 -2.28 -4.34
CA THR A 64 9.55 -1.43 -3.14
C THR A 64 8.30 -1.63 -2.30
N PHE A 65 7.12 -1.73 -2.94
CA PHE A 65 5.88 -2.04 -2.24
C PHE A 65 5.94 -3.42 -1.58
N TRP A 66 6.39 -4.44 -2.29
CA TRP A 66 6.48 -5.80 -1.73
C TRP A 66 7.49 -5.89 -0.58
N ARG A 67 8.60 -5.15 -0.66
CA ARG A 67 9.56 -5.04 0.44
C ARG A 67 8.96 -4.33 1.65
N HIS A 68 8.12 -3.32 1.43
CA HIS A 68 7.36 -2.68 2.51
C HIS A 68 6.46 -3.70 3.22
N GLN A 69 5.70 -4.49 2.45
CA GLN A 69 4.81 -5.51 3.00
C GLN A 69 5.57 -6.59 3.79
N ALA A 70 6.80 -6.89 3.40
CA ALA A 70 7.65 -7.89 4.04
C ALA A 70 8.57 -7.31 5.12
N SER A 71 8.54 -6.00 5.37
CA SER A 71 9.42 -5.35 6.34
C SER A 71 9.12 -5.80 7.76
N ASP A 72 10.14 -5.77 8.62
CA ASP A 72 10.01 -6.20 10.02
C ASP A 72 8.97 -5.38 10.77
N HIS A 73 8.92 -4.08 10.55
CA HIS A 73 7.94 -3.22 11.22
C HIS A 73 6.50 -3.49 10.73
N HIS A 74 6.32 -3.81 9.44
CA HIS A 74 5.01 -4.18 8.91
C HIS A 74 4.58 -5.54 9.46
N GLU A 75 5.42 -6.56 9.30
CA GLU A 75 5.09 -7.91 9.76
C GLU A 75 4.94 -8.00 11.28
N GLY A 76 5.71 -7.23 12.03
CA GLY A 76 5.65 -7.19 13.49
C GLY A 76 4.31 -6.66 14.03
N GLU A 77 3.57 -5.86 13.25
CA GLU A 77 2.28 -5.29 13.65
C GLU A 77 1.07 -6.03 13.07
N MET A 78 1.29 -7.07 12.25
CA MET A 78 0.19 -7.74 11.55
C MET A 78 -0.82 -8.40 12.48
N GLN A 79 -0.41 -8.87 13.66
CA GLN A 79 -1.35 -9.44 14.62
C GLN A 79 -2.30 -8.36 15.16
N ARG A 80 -1.76 -7.24 15.64
CA ARG A 80 -2.58 -6.12 16.15
C ARG A 80 -3.45 -5.53 15.06
N PHE A 81 -2.89 -5.37 13.88
CA PHE A 81 -3.61 -4.89 12.71
C PHE A 81 -4.80 -5.80 12.39
N GLY A 82 -4.55 -7.12 12.32
CA GLY A 82 -5.58 -8.11 12.01
C GLY A 82 -6.70 -8.17 13.05
N GLU A 83 -6.38 -7.93 14.33
CA GLU A 83 -7.38 -7.90 15.40
C GLU A 83 -8.31 -6.67 15.28
N CYS A 84 -7.85 -5.61 14.67
CA CYS A 84 -8.65 -4.40 14.48
C CYS A 84 -9.55 -4.47 13.24
N ILE A 85 -9.14 -5.21 12.21
CA ILE A 85 -9.76 -5.15 10.88
C ILE A 85 -10.94 -6.07 10.75
N ALA A 86 -12.09 -5.49 10.35
CA ALA A 86 -13.29 -6.24 9.96
C ALA A 86 -13.28 -6.54 8.45
N ALA A 87 -12.80 -5.61 7.63
CA ALA A 87 -12.71 -5.78 6.18
C ALA A 87 -11.60 -4.89 5.60
N LEU A 88 -10.93 -5.39 4.58
CA LEU A 88 -9.87 -4.68 3.88
C LEU A 88 -9.99 -4.95 2.38
N ASP A 89 -10.01 -3.87 1.61
CA ASP A 89 -9.93 -3.92 0.15
C ASP A 89 -8.72 -3.09 -0.29
N LEU A 90 -7.73 -3.75 -0.88
CA LEU A 90 -6.52 -3.11 -1.39
C LEU A 90 -6.53 -3.18 -2.91
N GLU A 91 -6.62 -2.02 -3.54
CA GLU A 91 -6.76 -1.89 -4.98
C GLU A 91 -5.56 -1.21 -5.61
N VAL A 92 -5.05 -1.78 -6.67
CA VAL A 92 -4.04 -1.14 -7.52
C VAL A 92 -4.72 -0.05 -8.33
N ILE A 93 -4.21 1.16 -8.28
CA ILE A 93 -4.79 2.32 -8.95
C ILE A 93 -3.78 2.98 -9.88
N ASP A 94 -4.30 3.72 -10.86
CA ASP A 94 -3.47 4.42 -11.83
C ASP A 94 -3.75 5.94 -11.73
N PRO A 95 -2.72 6.75 -11.44
CA PRO A 95 -2.91 8.19 -11.42
C PRO A 95 -3.34 8.72 -12.79
N VAL A 96 -4.38 9.56 -12.80
CA VAL A 96 -4.82 10.22 -14.03
C VAL A 96 -3.79 11.28 -14.39
N GLN A 97 -3.17 11.14 -15.54
CA GLN A 97 -2.14 12.04 -16.03
C GLN A 97 -2.68 13.46 -16.15
N GLN A 98 -1.91 14.43 -15.69
CA GLN A 98 -2.28 15.85 -15.60
C GLN A 98 -3.35 16.17 -14.53
N ALA A 99 -3.86 15.16 -13.83
CA ALA A 99 -4.79 15.32 -12.71
C ALA A 99 -4.22 14.73 -11.41
N SER A 100 -2.98 14.26 -11.44
CA SER A 100 -2.24 13.77 -10.27
C SER A 100 -0.76 14.10 -10.44
N PRO A 101 -0.05 14.40 -9.35
CA PRO A 101 1.41 14.58 -9.42
C PRO A 101 2.18 13.27 -9.54
N LEU A 102 1.51 12.13 -9.35
CA LEU A 102 2.17 10.84 -9.35
C LEU A 102 2.26 10.27 -10.77
N PRO A 103 3.39 9.63 -11.11
CA PRO A 103 3.52 8.93 -12.39
C PRO A 103 2.62 7.70 -12.49
N THR A 104 2.45 7.22 -13.71
CA THR A 104 1.68 6.02 -14.06
C THR A 104 2.13 4.79 -13.29
N THR A 105 1.17 3.99 -12.87
CA THR A 105 1.41 2.67 -12.25
C THR A 105 1.91 1.70 -13.33
N ILE A 106 3.07 1.11 -13.07
CA ILE A 106 3.70 0.15 -13.98
C ILE A 106 3.71 -1.24 -13.33
N GLU A 107 3.28 -2.21 -14.10
CA GLU A 107 3.34 -3.61 -13.74
C GLU A 107 4.75 -4.00 -13.30
N GLY A 108 4.87 -4.75 -12.21
CA GLY A 108 6.14 -5.11 -11.63
C GLY A 108 6.44 -6.58 -11.67
N MET A 109 7.73 -6.89 -11.70
CA MET A 109 8.25 -8.25 -11.61
C MET A 109 9.31 -8.31 -10.52
N LEU A 110 9.41 -9.49 -9.89
CA LEU A 110 10.46 -9.73 -8.90
C LEU A 110 11.83 -9.82 -9.56
N PRO A 111 12.84 -9.10 -9.08
CA PRO A 111 14.20 -9.34 -9.50
C PRO A 111 14.71 -10.69 -8.94
N PRO A 112 15.71 -11.31 -9.59
CA PRO A 112 16.33 -12.51 -9.04
C PRO A 112 16.93 -12.27 -7.66
N GLY A 113 16.83 -13.27 -6.79
CA GLY A 113 17.48 -13.24 -5.47
C GLY A 113 16.70 -12.55 -4.37
N GLU A 114 15.45 -12.16 -4.58
CA GLU A 114 14.62 -11.61 -3.51
C GLU A 114 14.27 -12.67 -2.46
N SER A 115 14.09 -12.21 -1.23
CA SER A 115 13.77 -13.09 -0.11
C SER A 115 12.43 -13.80 -0.30
N GLN A 116 12.27 -14.92 0.40
CA GLN A 116 11.01 -15.67 0.41
C GLN A 116 9.83 -14.78 0.86
N ALA A 117 10.04 -13.94 1.87
CA ALA A 117 9.02 -13.04 2.38
C ALA A 117 8.54 -12.05 1.31
N VAL A 118 9.46 -11.49 0.52
CA VAL A 118 9.12 -10.58 -0.59
C VAL A 118 8.40 -11.33 -1.71
N GLN A 119 8.84 -12.54 -2.04
CA GLN A 119 8.17 -13.38 -3.04
C GLN A 119 6.73 -13.68 -2.65
N GLU A 120 6.47 -13.98 -1.38
CA GLU A 120 5.12 -14.24 -0.88
C GLU A 120 4.23 -13.01 -1.00
N GLN A 121 4.75 -11.82 -0.74
CA GLN A 121 4.00 -10.59 -0.91
C GLN A 121 3.66 -10.32 -2.38
N ALA A 122 4.57 -10.61 -3.29
CA ALA A 122 4.33 -10.44 -4.72
C ALA A 122 3.22 -11.39 -5.24
N GLN A 123 3.15 -12.60 -4.71
CA GLN A 123 2.08 -13.54 -5.03
C GLN A 123 0.73 -13.10 -4.46
N ARG A 124 0.75 -12.56 -3.26
CA ARG A 124 -0.43 -12.15 -2.54
C ARG A 124 -1.02 -10.84 -3.07
N PHE A 125 -0.16 -9.92 -3.47
CA PHE A 125 -0.54 -8.57 -3.92
C PHE A 125 0.12 -8.25 -5.28
N PRO A 126 -0.28 -8.92 -6.37
CA PRO A 126 0.31 -8.62 -7.67
C PRO A 126 0.00 -7.18 -8.10
N ILE A 127 0.98 -6.55 -8.73
CA ILE A 127 0.81 -5.22 -9.32
C ILE A 127 0.62 -5.40 -10.82
N ALA A 128 -0.62 -5.28 -11.27
CA ALA A 128 -0.97 -5.46 -12.67
C ALA A 128 -1.65 -4.19 -13.20
N GLU A 129 -1.35 -3.86 -14.44
CA GLU A 129 -2.01 -2.77 -15.15
C GLU A 129 -3.35 -3.27 -15.70
N ALA A 130 -4.42 -2.51 -15.46
CA ALA A 130 -5.70 -2.83 -16.07
C ALA A 130 -5.62 -2.52 -17.59
N PRO A 131 -6.16 -3.40 -18.45
CA PRO A 131 -6.05 -3.19 -19.92
C PRO A 131 -6.61 -1.86 -20.39
N TRP A 132 -7.71 -1.39 -19.84
CA TRP A 132 -8.34 -0.14 -20.25
C TRP A 132 -7.54 1.12 -19.89
N TRP A 133 -6.61 1.03 -18.95
CA TRP A 133 -5.74 2.17 -18.60
C TRP A 133 -4.86 2.56 -19.78
N ARG A 134 -4.33 1.58 -20.50
CA ARG A 134 -3.39 1.79 -21.58
C ARG A 134 -3.98 2.62 -22.71
N ASP A 135 -5.26 2.44 -22.98
CA ASP A 135 -5.96 3.16 -24.04
C ASP A 135 -6.11 4.65 -23.73
N LEU A 136 -6.09 5.03 -22.46
CA LEU A 136 -6.28 6.40 -22.00
C LEU A 136 -4.97 7.10 -21.65
N ARG A 137 -3.89 6.38 -21.51
CA ARG A 137 -2.59 6.97 -21.15
C ARG A 137 -2.04 7.79 -22.31
N ARG A 138 -1.50 8.95 -21.96
CA ARG A 138 -0.99 9.92 -22.95
C ARG A 138 0.50 10.11 -22.88
#